data_513f9f927af73e3285a8cdd8d46ebf81
#
_entry.id   513f9f927af73e3285a8cdd8d46ebf81
#
_cell.length_a   1.000
_cell.length_b   1.000
_cell.length_c   1.000
_cell.angle_alpha   90.00
_cell.angle_beta   90.00
_cell.angle_gamma   90.00
#
_symmetry.space_group_name_H-M   'P 1'
#
loop_
_entity.id
_entity.type
_entity.pdbx_description
1 polymer ?
#
loop_
_entity_poly.entity_id
_entity_poly.type
_entity_poly.pdbx_seq_one_letter_code
_entity_poly.pdbx_strand_id
1 'polypeptide(L)'
;MKECISREAALAALKEYNKEPFHILHALTVEGVMRWYANELGCGEDADFWATVGLLHDIDFEMWPEQHCVKVPELLKKAGCSDEFIHCLLYTSDAAD
;
A
#
# COMPACT_ATOMS: atom_id res chain seq x y z
N MET A 1 -9.99 -14.86 4.11
CA MET A 1 -8.75 -14.13 3.78
C MET A 1 -9.06 -13.02 2.79
N LYS A 2 -8.55 -11.83 3.05
CA LYS A 2 -8.79 -10.69 2.16
C LYS A 2 -7.91 -10.79 0.91
N GLU A 3 -8.51 -10.44 -0.21
CA GLU A 3 -7.79 -10.49 -1.48
C GLU A 3 -6.93 -9.25 -1.68
N CYS A 4 -5.76 -9.45 -2.25
CA CYS A 4 -4.89 -8.37 -2.67
C CYS A 4 -4.19 -8.79 -3.97
N ILE A 5 -3.65 -7.79 -4.68
CA ILE A 5 -2.88 -8.08 -5.88
C ILE A 5 -1.55 -8.73 -5.48
N SER A 6 -0.88 -9.39 -6.43
CA SER A 6 0.42 -9.99 -6.16
C SER A 6 1.44 -8.93 -5.77
N ARG A 7 2.47 -9.34 -5.03
CA ARG A 7 3.54 -8.42 -4.66
C ARG A 7 4.25 -7.86 -5.90
N GLU A 8 4.40 -8.68 -6.94
CA GLU A 8 5.02 -8.22 -8.18
C GLU A 8 4.20 -7.12 -8.83
N ALA A 9 2.87 -7.28 -8.89
CA ALA A 9 1.98 -6.26 -9.44
C ALA A 9 1.99 -4.99 -8.58
N ALA A 10 2.02 -5.14 -7.26
CA ALA A 10 2.06 -4.01 -6.34
C ALA A 10 3.36 -3.22 -6.51
N LEU A 11 4.50 -3.91 -6.59
CA LEU A 11 5.79 -3.25 -6.81
C LEU A 11 5.85 -2.55 -8.16
N ALA A 12 5.30 -3.16 -9.20
CA ALA A 12 5.26 -2.55 -10.53
C ALA A 12 4.44 -1.25 -10.49
N ALA A 13 3.28 -1.28 -9.83
CA ALA A 13 2.45 -0.09 -9.68
C ALA A 13 3.16 1.00 -8.90
N LEU A 14 3.81 0.63 -7.79
CA LEU A 14 4.55 1.58 -6.97
C LEU A 14 5.63 2.27 -7.79
N LYS A 15 6.42 1.49 -8.54
CA LYS A 15 7.53 2.02 -9.34
C LYS A 15 7.08 2.84 -10.53
N GLU A 16 5.87 2.61 -11.02
CA GLU A 16 5.31 3.40 -12.11
C GLU A 16 5.12 4.85 -11.69
N TYR A 17 4.72 5.09 -10.44
CA TYR A 17 4.39 6.41 -9.92
C TYR A 17 5.46 6.98 -8.99
N ASN A 18 6.47 6.19 -8.63
CA ASN A 18 7.52 6.61 -7.73
C ASN A 18 8.89 6.21 -8.28
N LYS A 19 9.69 7.21 -8.63
CA LYS A 19 11.01 7.00 -9.23
C LYS A 19 12.15 7.23 -8.24
N GLU A 20 11.89 7.97 -7.16
CA GLU A 20 12.91 8.26 -6.17
C GLU A 20 13.20 7.04 -5.32
N PRO A 21 14.48 6.59 -5.23
CA PRO A 21 14.82 5.44 -4.39
C PRO A 21 14.39 5.60 -2.94
N PHE A 22 14.39 6.82 -2.43
CA PHE A 22 13.97 7.12 -1.06
C PHE A 22 12.51 6.72 -0.84
N HIS A 23 11.62 7.04 -1.79
CA HIS A 23 10.20 6.69 -1.67
C HIS A 23 9.99 5.18 -1.75
N ILE A 24 10.75 4.52 -2.62
CA ILE A 24 10.68 3.06 -2.75
C ILE A 24 11.15 2.40 -1.44
N LEU A 25 12.25 2.87 -0.88
CA LEU A 25 12.78 2.33 0.38
C LEU A 25 11.78 2.52 1.51
N HIS A 26 11.16 3.69 1.60
CA HIS A 26 10.14 3.96 2.61
C HIS A 26 8.97 2.98 2.48
N ALA A 27 8.48 2.78 1.27
CA ALA A 27 7.37 1.87 1.02
C ALA A 27 7.73 0.43 1.43
N LEU A 28 8.93 -0.02 1.11
CA LEU A 28 9.39 -1.36 1.49
C LEU A 28 9.53 -1.50 3.00
N THR A 29 9.96 -0.44 3.68
CA THR A 29 10.06 -0.42 5.13
C THR A 29 8.69 -0.57 5.78
N VAL A 30 7.71 0.20 5.30
CA VAL A 30 6.34 0.13 5.82
C VAL A 30 5.71 -1.23 5.52
N GLU A 31 5.99 -1.80 4.35
CA GLU A 31 5.56 -3.15 4.02
C GLU A 31 6.02 -4.15 5.09
N GLY A 32 7.29 -4.10 5.45
CA GLY A 32 7.84 -5.00 6.45
C GLY A 32 7.25 -4.79 7.84
N VAL A 33 7.09 -3.52 8.23
CA VAL A 33 6.51 -3.18 9.53
C VAL A 33 5.05 -3.68 9.63
N MET A 34 4.27 -3.48 8.59
CA MET A 34 2.88 -3.93 8.59
C MET A 34 2.76 -5.44 8.64
N ARG A 35 3.64 -6.14 7.94
CA ARG A 35 3.67 -7.61 7.99
C ARG A 35 4.01 -8.08 9.40
N TRP A 36 4.98 -7.43 10.04
CA TRP A 36 5.37 -7.77 11.41
C TRP A 36 4.20 -7.56 12.37
N TYR A 37 3.51 -6.43 12.27
CA TYR A 37 2.36 -6.15 13.12
C TYR A 37 1.24 -7.17 12.94
N ALA A 38 0.96 -7.58 11.71
CA ALA A 38 -0.08 -8.56 11.45
C ALA A 38 0.22 -9.87 12.19
N ASN A 39 1.48 -10.30 12.15
CA ASN A 39 1.89 -11.52 12.85
C ASN A 39 1.82 -11.37 14.36
N GLU A 40 2.26 -10.22 14.90
CA GLU A 40 2.25 -9.97 16.35
C GLU A 40 0.83 -9.89 16.91
N LEU A 41 -0.12 -9.39 16.14
CA LEU A 41 -1.51 -9.25 16.57
C LEU A 41 -2.34 -10.51 16.33
N GLY A 42 -1.72 -11.60 15.86
CA GLY A 42 -2.43 -12.83 15.58
C GLY A 42 -3.19 -12.82 14.27
N CYS A 43 -2.89 -11.88 13.39
CA CYS A 43 -3.53 -11.76 12.08
C CYS A 43 -2.61 -12.25 10.96
N GLY A 44 -1.78 -13.27 11.24
CA GLY A 44 -0.80 -13.77 10.28
C GLY A 44 -1.40 -14.24 8.97
N GLU A 45 -2.65 -14.67 8.96
CA GLU A 45 -3.33 -15.07 7.75
C GLU A 45 -3.52 -13.90 6.78
N ASP A 46 -3.58 -12.69 7.31
CA ASP A 46 -3.74 -11.47 6.51
C ASP A 46 -2.43 -10.69 6.40
N ALA A 47 -1.29 -11.29 6.76
CA ALA A 47 -0.01 -10.58 6.73
C ALA A 47 0.33 -10.03 5.34
N ASP A 48 0.04 -10.79 4.29
CA ASP A 48 0.27 -10.32 2.92
C ASP A 48 -0.61 -9.13 2.57
N PHE A 49 -1.86 -9.14 3.01
CA PHE A 49 -2.78 -8.03 2.81
C PHE A 49 -2.27 -6.78 3.51
N TRP A 50 -1.90 -6.91 4.79
CA TRP A 50 -1.38 -5.78 5.57
C TRP A 50 -0.09 -5.23 4.95
N ALA A 51 0.81 -6.11 4.52
CA ALA A 51 2.06 -5.72 3.90
C ALA A 51 1.81 -4.95 2.60
N THR A 52 0.88 -5.41 1.78
CA THR A 52 0.54 -4.75 0.51
C THR A 52 -0.09 -3.37 0.77
N VAL A 53 -0.94 -3.25 1.79
CA VAL A 53 -1.47 -1.95 2.21
C VAL A 53 -0.33 -1.00 2.55
N GLY A 54 0.63 -1.47 3.35
CA GLY A 54 1.80 -0.66 3.71
C GLY A 54 2.64 -0.25 2.52
N LEU A 55 2.82 -1.16 1.57
CA LEU A 55 3.62 -0.90 0.37
C LEU A 55 3.01 0.20 -0.50
N LEU A 56 1.69 0.24 -0.57
CA LEU A 56 0.98 1.12 -1.50
C LEU A 56 0.37 2.37 -0.86
N HIS A 57 0.53 2.54 0.46
CA HIS A 57 -0.19 3.63 1.16
C HIS A 57 0.19 5.03 0.67
N ASP A 58 1.42 5.24 0.19
CA ASP A 58 1.89 6.52 -0.31
C ASP A 58 2.16 6.51 -1.82
N ILE A 59 1.45 5.63 -2.57
CA ILE A 59 1.70 5.46 -4.01
C ILE A 59 1.58 6.77 -4.79
N ASP A 60 0.74 7.68 -4.34
CA ASP A 60 0.49 8.96 -5.02
C ASP A 60 1.35 10.11 -4.52
N PHE A 61 2.18 9.89 -3.51
CA PHE A 61 2.87 10.99 -2.83
C PHE A 61 3.87 11.72 -3.74
N GLU A 62 4.66 10.99 -4.52
CA GLU A 62 5.72 11.59 -5.33
C GLU A 62 5.16 12.47 -6.45
N MET A 63 4.15 11.99 -7.17
CA MET A 63 3.60 12.70 -8.32
C MET A 63 2.53 13.71 -7.94
N TRP A 64 1.81 13.47 -6.85
CA TRP A 64 0.71 14.32 -6.42
C TRP A 64 0.79 14.61 -4.91
N PRO A 65 1.87 15.26 -4.44
CA PRO A 65 2.05 15.45 -3.00
C PRO A 65 0.94 16.29 -2.34
N GLU A 66 0.34 17.20 -3.10
CA GLU A 66 -0.75 18.04 -2.58
C GLU A 66 -2.11 17.34 -2.65
N GLN A 67 -2.16 16.20 -3.34
CA GLN A 67 -3.38 15.42 -3.50
C GLN A 67 -3.22 14.02 -2.92
N HIS A 68 -2.40 13.90 -1.89
CA HIS A 68 -2.16 12.62 -1.22
C HIS A 68 -3.49 12.02 -0.76
N CYS A 69 -3.65 10.73 -1.00
CA CYS A 69 -4.86 9.95 -0.75
C CYS A 69 -6.03 10.27 -1.70
N VAL A 70 -5.96 11.35 -2.48
CA VAL A 70 -7.00 11.65 -3.47
C VAL A 70 -6.86 10.78 -4.71
N LYS A 71 -5.60 10.58 -5.15
CA LYS A 71 -5.32 9.78 -6.35
C LYS A 71 -5.24 8.28 -6.08
N VAL A 72 -5.10 7.87 -4.82
CA VAL A 72 -4.91 6.47 -4.46
C VAL A 72 -6.02 5.56 -5.04
N PRO A 73 -7.31 5.87 -4.89
CA PRO A 73 -8.35 4.97 -5.43
C PRO A 73 -8.21 4.72 -6.93
N GLU A 74 -7.93 5.78 -7.69
CA GLU A 74 -7.78 5.68 -9.13
C GLU A 74 -6.59 4.81 -9.51
N LEU A 75 -5.44 5.05 -8.88
CA LEU A 75 -4.21 4.32 -9.18
C LEU A 75 -4.34 2.85 -8.81
N LEU A 76 -4.95 2.56 -7.67
CA LEU A 76 -5.11 1.19 -7.21
C LEU A 76 -6.11 0.41 -8.04
N LYS A 77 -7.18 1.05 -8.51
CA LYS A 77 -8.12 0.39 -9.43
C LYS A 77 -7.44 0.00 -10.72
N LYS A 78 -6.57 0.86 -11.25
CA LYS A 78 -5.79 0.55 -12.45
C LYS A 78 -4.85 -0.62 -12.22
N ALA A 79 -4.35 -0.77 -11.00
CA ALA A 79 -3.46 -1.87 -10.65
C ALA A 79 -4.21 -3.18 -10.38
N GLY A 80 -5.53 -3.15 -10.30
CA GLY A 80 -6.34 -4.34 -10.10
C GLY A 80 -6.79 -4.58 -8.67
N CYS A 81 -6.67 -3.58 -7.81
CA CYS A 81 -7.08 -3.70 -6.40
C CYS A 81 -8.60 -3.62 -6.27
N SER A 82 -9.13 -4.37 -5.31
CA SER A 82 -10.56 -4.35 -5.01
C SER A 82 -10.95 -3.08 -4.24
N ASP A 83 -12.24 -2.76 -4.25
CA ASP A 83 -12.75 -1.63 -3.48
C ASP A 83 -12.53 -1.82 -1.98
N GLU A 84 -12.64 -3.04 -1.49
CA GLU A 84 -12.37 -3.36 -0.09
C GLU A 84 -10.92 -3.05 0.27
N PHE A 85 -9.98 -3.45 -0.58
CA PHE A 85 -8.57 -3.16 -0.37
C PHE A 85 -8.32 -1.66 -0.31
N ILE A 86 -8.89 -0.91 -1.26
CA ILE A 86 -8.71 0.54 -1.34
C ILE A 86 -9.26 1.21 -0.09
N HIS A 87 -10.43 0.79 0.37
CA HIS A 87 -11.02 1.33 1.58
C HIS A 87 -10.14 1.09 2.80
N CYS A 88 -9.64 -0.12 2.96
CA CYS A 88 -8.74 -0.47 4.07
C CYS A 88 -7.44 0.32 4.02
N LEU A 89 -6.89 0.52 2.82
CA LEU A 89 -5.66 1.28 2.66
C LEU A 89 -5.86 2.74 3.07
N LEU A 90 -6.94 3.37 2.62
CA LEU A 90 -7.22 4.76 2.95
C LEU A 90 -7.43 4.95 4.45
N TYR A 91 -8.13 4.03 5.09
CA TYR A 91 -8.34 4.07 6.52
C TYR A 91 -7.02 3.93 7.29
N THR A 92 -6.18 3.00 6.86
CA THR A 92 -4.88 2.77 7.50
C THR A 92 -3.96 3.97 7.34
N SER A 93 -3.92 4.57 6.15
CA SER A 93 -3.09 5.74 5.89
C SER A 93 -3.51 6.91 6.77
N ASP A 94 -4.82 7.13 6.92
CA ASP A 94 -5.35 8.19 7.77
C ASP A 94 -4.95 7.98 9.23
N ALA A 95 -4.98 6.74 9.70
CA ALA A 95 -4.60 6.41 11.07
C ALA A 95 -3.09 6.51 11.29
N ALA A 96 -2.29 6.24 10.26
CA ALA A 96 -0.83 6.24 10.36
C ALA A 96 -0.23 7.64 10.25
N ASP A 97 -0.91 8.52 9.54
CA ASP A 97 -0.46 9.90 9.36
C ASP A 97 -0.96 10.79 10.48
#